data_ebc2d41496761b919e3e2560be915673
#
_entry.id   ebc2d41496761b919e3e2560be915673
#
_cell.length_a   1.000
_cell.length_b   1.000
_cell.length_c   1.000
_cell.angle_alpha   90.00
_cell.angle_beta   90.00
_cell.angle_gamma   90.00
#
_symmetry.space_group_name_H-M   'P 1'
#
loop_
_entity.id
_entity.type
_entity.pdbx_description
1 polymer ?
#
loop_
_entity_poly.entity_id
_entity_poly.type
_entity_poly.pdbx_seq_one_letter_code
_entity_poly.pdbx_strand_id
1 'polypeptide(L)'
;DEINKAMKEIGCPDECLLPTEDSDETWVWSSSEGSQYSSWTVNFSNGNFNNNNKYNSNMVRAVAALNDKYVEGWFDALDDCCAQKKTSSQCVMYRLIWHEDLLDLAREVYERTYRPTTSTCFIVTRPKLREVFAANFRDRIVQHWLCLRLEPLFEARFVEHGNVSFNCRKGFGTFACIDQLTKNTIEVSDNYSHEAWYAQFDIKGFFMSIDCECLLKYLLPFIKEKWNYWKGTIYEQDLDLVLWLTEVIV
;
A
#
# COMPACT_ATOMS: atom_id res chain seq x y z
N ASP A 1 -1.52 -20.34 27.76
CA ASP A 1 -2.91 -20.39 28.16
C ASP A 1 -3.63 -19.05 28.28
N GLU A 2 -2.93 -17.95 28.50
CA GLU A 2 -3.54 -16.62 28.49
C GLU A 2 -4.06 -16.25 27.11
N ILE A 3 -3.38 -16.66 26.04
CA ILE A 3 -3.82 -16.41 24.66
C ILE A 3 -5.13 -17.16 24.36
N ASN A 4 -5.21 -18.45 24.70
CA ASN A 4 -6.44 -19.21 24.50
C ASN A 4 -7.60 -18.67 25.36
N LYS A 5 -7.30 -18.15 26.55
CA LYS A 5 -8.29 -17.50 27.40
C LYS A 5 -8.81 -16.21 26.75
N ALA A 6 -7.92 -15.37 26.25
CA ALA A 6 -8.29 -14.14 25.51
C ALA A 6 -9.08 -14.48 24.24
N MET A 7 -8.68 -15.54 23.50
CA MET A 7 -9.40 -15.99 22.31
C MET A 7 -10.84 -16.45 22.65
N LYS A 8 -11.04 -17.14 23.77
CA LYS A 8 -12.38 -17.53 24.24
C LYS A 8 -13.23 -16.32 24.64
N GLU A 9 -12.62 -15.32 25.31
CA GLU A 9 -13.30 -14.10 25.71
C GLU A 9 -13.85 -13.29 24.52
N ILE A 10 -13.20 -13.36 23.36
CA ILE A 10 -13.67 -12.73 22.11
C ILE A 10 -14.58 -13.65 21.28
N GLY A 11 -14.97 -14.80 21.79
CA GLY A 11 -15.90 -15.73 21.14
C GLY A 11 -15.28 -16.61 20.05
N CYS A 12 -13.98 -16.87 20.11
CA CYS A 12 -13.30 -17.77 19.20
C CYS A 12 -13.78 -19.22 19.40
N PRO A 13 -14.16 -19.95 18.33
CA PRO A 13 -14.55 -21.36 18.43
C PRO A 13 -13.42 -22.22 19.02
N ASP A 14 -13.78 -23.26 19.76
CA ASP A 14 -12.79 -24.15 20.42
C ASP A 14 -11.81 -24.81 19.44
N GLU A 15 -12.24 -25.06 18.20
CA GLU A 15 -11.40 -25.57 17.09
C GLU A 15 -10.32 -24.61 16.63
N CYS A 16 -10.44 -23.33 16.96
CA CYS A 16 -9.47 -22.27 16.62
C CYS A 16 -8.46 -22.01 17.76
N LEU A 17 -8.63 -22.65 18.92
CA LEU A 17 -7.71 -22.46 20.04
C LEU A 17 -6.35 -23.09 19.76
N LEU A 18 -5.31 -22.49 20.32
CA LEU A 18 -3.94 -22.99 20.17
C LEU A 18 -3.75 -24.26 20.96
N PRO A 19 -3.03 -25.29 20.43
CA PRO A 19 -2.69 -26.51 21.18
C PRO A 19 -1.88 -26.15 22.41
N THR A 20 -2.14 -26.86 23.52
CA THR A 20 -1.47 -26.63 24.81
C THR A 20 -0.47 -27.71 25.15
N GLU A 21 -0.42 -28.78 24.36
CA GLU A 21 0.53 -29.90 24.55
C GLU A 21 1.71 -29.79 23.60
N ASP A 22 2.88 -30.28 24.01
CA ASP A 22 4.10 -30.28 23.19
C ASP A 22 4.04 -31.43 22.16
N SER A 23 3.41 -31.17 21.04
CA SER A 23 3.29 -32.03 19.86
C SER A 23 3.69 -31.28 18.61
N ASP A 24 3.81 -31.94 17.47
CA ASP A 24 4.05 -31.29 16.19
C ASP A 24 2.97 -30.26 15.85
N GLU A 25 1.77 -30.42 16.41
CA GLU A 25 0.63 -29.51 16.25
C GLU A 25 0.78 -28.19 17.02
N THR A 26 1.73 -28.11 17.99
CA THR A 26 2.00 -26.87 18.74
C THR A 26 2.91 -25.91 18.01
N TRP A 27 3.58 -26.37 16.96
CA TRP A 27 4.47 -25.55 16.16
C TRP A 27 3.70 -24.85 15.04
N VAL A 28 3.75 -23.54 15.02
CA VAL A 28 3.07 -22.70 14.04
C VAL A 28 4.09 -21.89 13.25
N TRP A 29 3.89 -21.80 11.94
CA TRP A 29 4.73 -20.97 11.08
C TRP A 29 4.59 -19.50 11.44
N SER A 30 5.74 -18.85 11.59
CA SER A 30 5.82 -17.39 11.64
C SER A 30 5.80 -16.82 10.21
N SER A 31 5.32 -15.61 10.05
CA SER A 31 5.47 -14.84 8.80
C SER A 31 6.91 -14.42 8.52
N SER A 32 7.82 -14.60 9.48
CA SER A 32 9.23 -14.25 9.33
C SER A 32 10.00 -15.35 8.65
N GLU A 33 10.66 -15.03 7.53
CA GLU A 33 11.53 -15.96 6.83
C GLU A 33 12.92 -16.01 7.46
N GLY A 34 13.44 -17.22 7.70
CA GLY A 34 14.82 -17.42 8.13
C GLY A 34 15.77 -17.42 6.94
N SER A 35 15.33 -17.95 5.79
CA SER A 35 16.06 -18.01 4.53
C SER A 35 15.12 -18.33 3.36
N GLN A 36 15.64 -18.43 2.14
CA GLN A 36 14.89 -18.88 0.97
C GLN A 36 14.20 -20.25 1.19
N TYR A 37 14.76 -21.11 2.03
CA TYR A 37 14.26 -22.48 2.26
C TYR A 37 13.72 -22.72 3.65
N SER A 38 13.74 -21.73 4.53
CA SER A 38 13.31 -21.87 5.93
C SER A 38 12.51 -20.68 6.41
N SER A 39 11.60 -20.95 7.32
CA SER A 39 10.83 -19.94 8.05
C SER A 39 10.86 -20.23 9.53
N TRP A 40 10.69 -19.18 10.34
CA TRP A 40 10.61 -19.36 11.79
C TRP A 40 9.27 -19.99 12.17
N THR A 41 9.34 -20.90 13.12
CA THR A 41 8.18 -21.51 13.77
C THR A 41 8.18 -21.16 15.24
N VAL A 42 7.01 -21.06 15.83
CA VAL A 42 6.80 -20.78 17.26
C VAL A 42 6.07 -21.95 17.86
N ASN A 43 6.57 -22.45 18.98
CA ASN A 43 5.85 -23.43 19.79
C ASN A 43 5.05 -22.68 20.86
N PHE A 44 3.72 -22.76 20.77
CA PHE A 44 2.82 -22.02 21.65
C PHE A 44 2.68 -22.67 23.04
N SER A 45 3.13 -23.92 23.24
CA SER A 45 3.09 -24.54 24.55
C SER A 45 4.22 -24.05 25.48
N ASN A 46 5.37 -23.67 24.92
CA ASN A 46 6.55 -23.30 25.70
C ASN A 46 7.25 -22.00 25.24
N GLY A 47 6.73 -21.35 24.19
CA GLY A 47 7.26 -20.10 23.66
C GLY A 47 8.59 -20.23 22.89
N ASN A 48 9.04 -21.44 22.59
CA ASN A 48 10.28 -21.65 21.86
C ASN A 48 10.15 -21.27 20.37
N PHE A 49 11.24 -20.74 19.83
CA PHE A 49 11.37 -20.44 18.40
C PHE A 49 12.33 -21.42 17.74
N ASN A 50 12.00 -21.89 16.57
CA ASN A 50 12.87 -22.72 15.75
C ASN A 50 12.85 -22.26 14.29
N ASN A 51 13.97 -22.43 13.60
CA ASN A 51 14.07 -22.17 12.17
C ASN A 51 13.85 -23.48 11.42
N ASN A 52 12.67 -23.63 10.83
CA ASN A 52 12.24 -24.88 10.22
C ASN A 52 12.25 -24.79 8.69
N ASN A 53 12.53 -25.92 8.03
CA ASN A 53 12.47 -26.02 6.58
C ASN A 53 11.01 -25.86 6.11
N LYS A 54 10.79 -25.06 5.09
CA LYS A 54 9.45 -24.79 4.50
C LYS A 54 8.74 -26.06 3.97
N TYR A 55 9.48 -27.13 3.78
CA TYR A 55 8.90 -28.43 3.37
C TYR A 55 8.39 -29.29 4.54
N ASN A 56 8.64 -28.88 5.78
CA ASN A 56 8.11 -29.59 6.95
C ASN A 56 6.63 -29.30 7.11
N SER A 57 5.87 -30.32 7.50
CA SER A 57 4.43 -30.20 7.79
C SER A 57 4.22 -29.65 9.20
N ASN A 58 4.36 -28.34 9.37
CA ASN A 58 3.90 -27.67 10.58
C ASN A 58 2.52 -27.07 10.33
N MET A 59 1.72 -26.99 11.38
CA MET A 59 0.38 -26.44 11.26
C MET A 59 0.45 -24.95 10.89
N VAL A 60 -0.15 -24.58 9.79
CA VAL A 60 -0.46 -23.18 9.49
C VAL A 60 -1.78 -22.86 10.16
N ARG A 61 -1.73 -22.47 11.42
CA ARG A 61 -2.86 -21.76 11.99
C ARG A 61 -2.69 -20.28 11.62
N ALA A 62 -3.47 -19.88 10.64
CA ALA A 62 -3.78 -18.47 10.57
C ALA A 62 -4.31 -18.07 11.95
N VAL A 63 -3.83 -16.97 12.51
CA VAL A 63 -4.54 -16.26 13.58
C VAL A 63 -5.76 -15.66 12.90
N ALA A 64 -6.70 -16.52 12.53
CA ALA A 64 -7.87 -16.22 11.74
C ALA A 64 -9.06 -15.94 12.66
N ALA A 65 -8.86 -15.05 13.61
CA ALA A 65 -10.00 -14.36 14.22
C ALA A 65 -10.18 -12.96 13.60
N LEU A 66 -9.34 -12.58 12.65
CA LEU A 66 -9.57 -11.38 11.87
C LEU A 66 -10.22 -11.83 10.58
N ASN A 67 -11.46 -11.41 10.40
CA ASN A 67 -12.18 -11.52 9.15
C ASN A 67 -11.19 -11.20 8.02
N ASP A 68 -10.86 -12.15 7.14
CA ASP A 68 -9.87 -12.00 6.05
C ASP A 68 -10.05 -10.70 5.27
N LYS A 69 -11.27 -10.20 5.24
CA LYS A 69 -11.67 -8.92 4.67
C LYS A 69 -10.88 -7.72 5.22
N TYR A 70 -10.53 -7.70 6.52
CA TYR A 70 -9.82 -6.57 7.14
C TYR A 70 -8.31 -6.61 6.91
N VAL A 71 -7.78 -7.76 6.54
CA VAL A 71 -6.33 -7.97 6.43
C VAL A 71 -5.84 -7.82 5.00
N GLU A 72 -6.74 -8.08 4.05
CA GLU A 72 -6.39 -8.17 2.64
C GLU A 72 -5.95 -6.83 2.05
N GLY A 73 -4.79 -6.87 1.42
CA GLY A 73 -4.19 -5.68 0.82
C GLY A 73 -3.44 -4.76 1.79
N TRP A 74 -3.52 -4.97 3.12
CA TRP A 74 -2.75 -4.17 4.08
C TRP A 74 -1.28 -4.58 4.15
N PHE A 75 -1.00 -5.87 3.99
CA PHE A 75 0.37 -6.37 3.85
C PHE A 75 1.01 -5.84 2.57
N ASP A 76 0.29 -5.85 1.46
CA ASP A 76 0.76 -5.30 0.20
C ASP A 76 1.05 -3.80 0.33
N ALA A 77 0.18 -3.05 1.03
CA ALA A 77 0.38 -1.63 1.30
C ALA A 77 1.61 -1.36 2.16
N LEU A 78 1.85 -2.19 3.20
CA LEU A 78 3.05 -2.10 4.02
C LEU A 78 4.30 -2.40 3.21
N ASP A 79 4.29 -3.47 2.41
CA ASP A 79 5.43 -3.86 1.58
C ASP A 79 5.72 -2.81 0.50
N ASP A 80 4.71 -2.28 -0.16
CA ASP A 80 4.86 -1.20 -1.15
C ASP A 80 5.39 0.08 -0.48
N CYS A 81 4.88 0.46 0.69
CA CYS A 81 5.39 1.58 1.48
C CYS A 81 6.87 1.41 1.86
N CYS A 82 7.30 0.19 2.14
CA CYS A 82 8.66 -0.15 2.53
C CYS A 82 9.62 -0.34 1.33
N ALA A 83 9.13 -0.62 0.14
CA ALA A 83 9.92 -1.12 -1.00
C ALA A 83 11.14 -0.25 -1.33
N GLN A 84 11.00 1.09 -1.29
CA GLN A 84 12.08 2.05 -1.58
C GLN A 84 12.78 2.61 -0.32
N LYS A 85 12.39 2.16 0.87
CA LYS A 85 12.81 2.78 2.15
C LYS A 85 13.17 1.76 3.23
N LYS A 86 13.59 0.55 2.83
CA LYS A 86 13.86 -0.58 3.74
C LYS A 86 14.82 -0.25 4.90
N THR A 87 15.75 0.68 4.68
CA THR A 87 16.76 1.09 5.67
C THR A 87 16.40 2.37 6.43
N SER A 88 15.26 3.01 6.14
CA SER A 88 14.85 4.18 6.89
C SER A 88 14.49 3.81 8.32
N SER A 89 14.85 4.64 9.30
CA SER A 89 14.57 4.39 10.72
C SER A 89 13.08 4.16 10.99
N GLN A 90 12.22 4.92 10.35
CA GLN A 90 10.76 4.79 10.49
C GLN A 90 10.25 3.43 9.97
N CYS A 91 10.75 2.96 8.80
CA CYS A 91 10.38 1.66 8.26
C CYS A 91 10.86 0.54 9.17
N VAL A 92 12.13 0.61 9.64
CA VAL A 92 12.70 -0.39 10.56
C VAL A 92 11.93 -0.43 11.87
N MET A 93 11.65 0.72 12.48
CA MET A 93 10.90 0.80 13.73
C MET A 93 9.48 0.25 13.57
N TYR A 94 8.78 0.61 12.49
CA TYR A 94 7.43 0.10 12.25
C TYR A 94 7.43 -1.43 12.05
N ARG A 95 8.45 -1.97 11.37
CA ARG A 95 8.60 -3.42 11.18
C ARG A 95 8.85 -4.20 12.49
N LEU A 96 9.12 -3.55 13.60
CA LEU A 96 9.20 -4.21 14.91
C LEU A 96 7.83 -4.38 15.57
N ILE A 97 6.87 -3.51 15.23
CA ILE A 97 5.54 -3.45 15.88
C ILE A 97 4.38 -3.74 14.93
N TRP A 98 4.63 -4.00 13.66
CA TRP A 98 3.60 -4.03 12.61
C TRP A 98 2.47 -5.04 12.86
N HIS A 99 2.74 -6.12 13.57
CA HIS A 99 1.77 -7.20 13.78
C HIS A 99 0.50 -6.72 14.48
N GLU A 100 0.66 -5.90 15.50
CA GLU A 100 -0.45 -5.35 16.26
C GLU A 100 -0.99 -4.08 15.60
N ASP A 101 -0.11 -3.13 15.28
CA ASP A 101 -0.50 -1.83 14.77
C ASP A 101 -1.15 -1.87 13.37
N LEU A 102 -0.71 -2.77 12.47
CA LEU A 102 -1.28 -2.87 11.12
C LEU A 102 -2.74 -3.33 11.15
N LEU A 103 -3.07 -4.24 12.04
CA LEU A 103 -4.43 -4.74 12.21
C LEU A 103 -5.35 -3.71 12.85
N ASP A 104 -4.83 -2.98 13.83
CA ASP A 104 -5.57 -1.87 14.44
C ASP A 104 -5.79 -0.74 13.43
N LEU A 105 -4.78 -0.44 12.60
CA LEU A 105 -4.89 0.52 11.51
C LEU A 105 -5.96 0.10 10.49
N ALA A 106 -5.94 -1.18 10.08
CA ALA A 106 -6.96 -1.72 9.19
C ALA A 106 -8.36 -1.56 9.80
N ARG A 107 -8.52 -1.94 11.07
CA ARG A 107 -9.80 -1.78 11.80
C ARG A 107 -10.26 -0.33 11.82
N GLU A 108 -9.38 0.61 12.19
CA GLU A 108 -9.71 2.04 12.20
C GLU A 108 -10.22 2.54 10.84
N VAL A 109 -9.63 2.06 9.75
CA VAL A 109 -10.07 2.44 8.39
C VAL A 109 -11.43 1.83 8.06
N TYR A 110 -11.64 0.52 8.31
CA TYR A 110 -12.91 -0.14 8.02
C TYR A 110 -14.07 0.37 8.91
N GLU A 111 -13.78 0.72 10.16
CA GLU A 111 -14.75 1.32 11.09
C GLU A 111 -14.94 2.83 10.87
N ARG A 112 -14.19 3.42 9.91
CA ARG A 112 -14.22 4.86 9.59
C ARG A 112 -13.85 5.78 10.76
N THR A 113 -13.05 5.24 11.68
CA THR A 113 -12.52 6.00 12.83
C THR A 113 -11.14 6.59 12.58
N TYR A 114 -10.43 6.09 11.56
CA TYR A 114 -9.13 6.59 11.16
C TYR A 114 -9.14 8.10 10.92
N ARG A 115 -8.09 8.78 11.41
CA ARG A 115 -7.80 10.19 11.13
C ARG A 115 -6.30 10.35 10.86
N PRO A 116 -5.91 11.05 9.79
CA PRO A 116 -4.50 11.34 9.52
C PRO A 116 -3.88 12.11 10.68
N THR A 117 -2.63 11.77 10.98
CA THR A 117 -1.83 12.48 11.99
C THR A 117 -1.11 13.70 11.40
N THR A 118 -0.48 14.48 12.24
CA THR A 118 0.25 15.67 11.79
C THR A 118 1.48 15.29 10.98
N SER A 119 1.63 15.89 9.80
CA SER A 119 2.82 15.73 8.96
C SER A 119 4.01 16.50 9.52
N THR A 120 5.22 15.97 9.33
CA THR A 120 6.46 16.64 9.65
C THR A 120 6.89 17.51 8.46
N CYS A 121 7.08 18.83 8.71
CA CYS A 121 7.64 19.73 7.71
C CYS A 121 9.15 19.86 7.91
N PHE A 122 9.93 19.74 6.84
CA PHE A 122 11.35 20.03 6.82
C PHE A 122 11.77 20.73 5.53
N ILE A 123 12.89 21.47 5.61
CA ILE A 123 13.40 22.26 4.50
C ILE A 123 14.53 21.51 3.80
N VAL A 124 14.40 21.30 2.50
CA VAL A 124 15.47 20.81 1.62
C VAL A 124 16.07 21.99 0.88
N THR A 125 17.40 22.15 1.02
CA THR A 125 18.12 23.31 0.45
C THR A 125 18.77 23.03 -0.89
N ARG A 126 18.98 21.76 -1.24
CA ARG A 126 19.64 21.35 -2.51
C ARG A 126 18.75 20.37 -3.28
N PRO A 127 18.67 20.48 -4.60
CA PRO A 127 19.29 21.48 -5.48
C PRO A 127 18.60 22.84 -5.43
N LYS A 128 17.41 22.95 -4.87
CA LYS A 128 16.58 24.17 -4.74
C LYS A 128 15.87 24.14 -3.38
N LEU A 129 15.74 25.31 -2.76
CA LEU A 129 14.98 25.45 -1.51
C LEU A 129 13.53 24.99 -1.68
N ARG A 130 13.11 24.02 -0.85
CA ARG A 130 11.76 23.46 -0.86
C ARG A 130 11.33 23.09 0.55
N GLU A 131 10.10 23.38 0.88
CA GLU A 131 9.41 22.80 2.02
C GLU A 131 8.88 21.41 1.62
N VAL A 132 9.16 20.41 2.44
CA VAL A 132 8.71 19.05 2.23
C VAL A 132 7.88 18.62 3.42
N PHE A 133 6.66 18.20 3.16
CA PHE A 133 5.75 17.67 4.15
C PHE A 133 5.77 16.14 4.06
N ALA A 134 6.17 15.49 5.14
CA ALA A 134 6.21 14.04 5.24
C ALA A 134 5.13 13.56 6.20
N ALA A 135 4.21 12.78 5.70
CA ALA A 135 3.23 12.11 6.55
C ALA A 135 3.90 11.10 7.50
N ASN A 136 3.30 10.85 8.64
CA ASN A 136 3.70 9.78 9.54
C ASN A 136 3.76 8.44 8.81
N PHE A 137 4.61 7.50 9.27
CA PHE A 137 4.77 6.23 8.58
C PHE A 137 3.47 5.43 8.53
N ARG A 138 2.69 5.45 9.60
CA ARG A 138 1.38 4.82 9.70
C ARG A 138 0.40 5.39 8.67
N ASP A 139 0.34 6.70 8.53
CA ASP A 139 -0.50 7.37 7.53
C ASP A 139 -0.07 7.05 6.10
N ARG A 140 1.25 6.90 5.87
CA ARG A 140 1.76 6.48 4.55
C ARG A 140 1.30 5.08 4.16
N ILE A 141 1.17 4.16 5.11
CA ILE A 141 0.63 2.82 4.81
C ILE A 141 -0.83 2.94 4.34
N VAL A 142 -1.63 3.77 5.00
CA VAL A 142 -3.02 4.04 4.57
C VAL A 142 -3.06 4.66 3.17
N GLN A 143 -2.17 5.63 2.90
CA GLN A 143 -2.05 6.23 1.58
C GLN A 143 -1.65 5.20 0.52
N HIS A 144 -0.69 4.30 0.81
CA HIS A 144 -0.33 3.20 -0.09
C HIS A 144 -1.50 2.24 -0.31
N TRP A 145 -2.24 1.88 0.74
CA TRP A 145 -3.44 1.05 0.63
C TRP A 145 -4.47 1.67 -0.32
N LEU A 146 -4.71 2.98 -0.21
CA LEU A 146 -5.59 3.72 -1.11
C LEU A 146 -5.03 3.77 -2.53
N CYS A 147 -3.73 4.09 -2.69
CA CYS A 147 -3.08 4.17 -3.99
C CYS A 147 -3.15 2.85 -4.76
N LEU A 148 -2.94 1.70 -4.12
CA LEU A 148 -3.03 0.39 -4.76
C LEU A 148 -4.42 0.12 -5.37
N ARG A 149 -5.46 0.73 -4.85
CA ARG A 149 -6.83 0.63 -5.39
C ARG A 149 -7.13 1.66 -6.47
N LEU A 150 -6.50 2.82 -6.41
CA LEU A 150 -6.72 3.89 -7.39
C LEU A 150 -5.80 3.79 -8.61
N GLU A 151 -4.57 3.31 -8.43
CA GLU A 151 -3.54 3.23 -9.50
C GLU A 151 -4.07 2.53 -10.77
N PRO A 152 -4.74 1.36 -10.71
CA PRO A 152 -5.26 0.70 -11.91
C PRO A 152 -6.34 1.51 -12.64
N LEU A 153 -7.14 2.30 -11.90
CA LEU A 153 -8.17 3.15 -12.48
C LEU A 153 -7.53 4.30 -13.27
N PHE A 154 -6.48 4.92 -12.72
CA PHE A 154 -5.71 5.95 -13.42
C PHE A 154 -4.94 5.38 -14.60
N GLU A 155 -4.34 4.19 -14.48
CA GLU A 155 -3.65 3.54 -15.59
C GLU A 155 -4.59 3.29 -16.77
N ALA A 156 -5.80 2.79 -16.52
CA ALA A 156 -6.81 2.65 -17.55
C ALA A 156 -7.12 3.99 -18.24
N ARG A 157 -7.24 5.07 -17.46
CA ARG A 157 -7.47 6.43 -17.97
C ARG A 157 -6.29 6.94 -18.80
N PHE A 158 -5.05 6.70 -18.37
CA PHE A 158 -3.87 7.09 -19.14
C PHE A 158 -3.78 6.36 -20.47
N VAL A 159 -4.13 5.08 -20.53
CA VAL A 159 -4.20 4.31 -21.77
C VAL A 159 -5.28 4.87 -22.70
N GLU A 160 -6.47 5.16 -22.20
CA GLU A 160 -7.57 5.77 -22.97
C GLU A 160 -7.16 7.10 -23.61
N HIS A 161 -6.28 7.87 -22.97
CA HIS A 161 -5.78 9.16 -23.46
C HIS A 161 -4.44 9.08 -24.19
N GLY A 162 -4.04 7.92 -24.70
CA GLY A 162 -2.85 7.77 -25.53
C GLY A 162 -1.53 7.80 -24.78
N ASN A 163 -1.52 7.48 -23.48
CA ASN A 163 -0.30 7.36 -22.66
C ASN A 163 0.58 8.63 -22.63
N VAL A 164 -0.01 9.82 -22.59
CA VAL A 164 0.72 11.10 -22.59
C VAL A 164 1.33 11.48 -21.25
N SER A 165 1.04 10.76 -20.16
CA SER A 165 1.63 10.96 -18.85
C SER A 165 2.73 9.93 -18.59
N PHE A 166 3.90 10.38 -18.10
CA PHE A 166 5.07 9.54 -17.90
C PHE A 166 5.57 9.52 -16.44
N ASN A 167 5.11 10.43 -15.62
CA ASN A 167 5.58 10.53 -14.23
C ASN A 167 4.77 9.63 -13.29
N CYS A 168 5.45 9.04 -12.30
CA CYS A 168 4.85 8.18 -11.26
C CYS A 168 4.06 6.98 -11.80
N ARG A 169 4.46 6.40 -12.93
CA ARG A 169 3.84 5.22 -13.54
C ARG A 169 4.85 4.08 -13.69
N LYS A 170 4.43 2.84 -13.41
CA LYS A 170 5.25 1.64 -13.59
C LYS A 170 5.53 1.40 -15.09
N GLY A 171 6.79 1.18 -15.45
CA GLY A 171 7.20 1.01 -16.85
C GLY A 171 7.31 2.30 -17.66
N PHE A 172 6.98 3.44 -17.08
CA PHE A 172 7.16 4.78 -17.65
C PHE A 172 8.23 5.54 -16.87
N GLY A 173 8.66 6.68 -17.40
CA GLY A 173 9.67 7.53 -16.77
C GLY A 173 10.36 8.42 -17.78
N THR A 174 11.47 9.04 -17.38
CA THR A 174 12.19 10.01 -18.19
C THR A 174 12.60 9.47 -19.57
N PHE A 175 13.10 8.22 -19.63
CA PHE A 175 13.52 7.64 -20.91
C PHE A 175 12.34 7.41 -21.86
N ALA A 176 11.24 6.83 -21.35
CA ALA A 176 10.03 6.64 -22.16
C ALA A 176 9.45 7.98 -22.65
N CYS A 177 9.55 9.04 -21.84
CA CYS A 177 9.15 10.38 -22.23
C CYS A 177 10.04 10.93 -23.36
N ILE A 178 11.37 10.75 -23.27
CA ILE A 178 12.32 11.18 -24.30
C ILE A 178 12.07 10.43 -25.62
N ASP A 179 11.87 9.13 -25.55
CA ASP A 179 11.57 8.28 -26.72
C ASP A 179 10.28 8.76 -27.41
N GLN A 180 9.24 9.04 -26.63
CA GLN A 180 7.98 9.55 -27.19
C GLN A 180 8.15 10.95 -27.79
N LEU A 181 8.87 11.83 -27.10
CA LEU A 181 9.19 13.17 -27.65
C LEU A 181 9.96 13.08 -28.96
N THR A 182 10.93 12.17 -29.03
CA THR A 182 11.71 11.94 -30.27
C THR A 182 10.80 11.47 -31.41
N LYS A 183 9.92 10.49 -31.14
CA LYS A 183 8.94 10.02 -32.15
C LYS A 183 8.04 11.16 -32.63
N ASN A 184 7.48 11.91 -31.70
CA ASN A 184 6.62 13.06 -32.05
C ASN A 184 7.37 14.13 -32.87
N THR A 185 8.65 14.35 -32.50
CA THR A 185 9.48 15.32 -33.27
C THR A 185 9.72 14.86 -34.70
N ILE A 186 10.05 13.58 -34.90
CA ILE A 186 10.24 12.98 -36.24
C ILE A 186 8.95 13.10 -37.06
N GLU A 187 7.81 12.77 -36.45
CA GLU A 187 6.50 12.81 -37.10
C GLU A 187 6.13 14.24 -37.50
N VAL A 188 6.19 15.20 -36.58
CA VAL A 188 5.78 16.58 -36.81
C VAL A 188 6.73 17.32 -37.81
N SER A 189 8.03 16.97 -37.81
CA SER A 189 9.01 17.56 -38.71
C SER A 189 9.15 16.82 -40.05
N ASP A 190 8.36 15.81 -40.31
CA ASP A 190 8.49 14.94 -41.46
C ASP A 190 9.96 14.48 -41.66
N ASN A 191 10.46 13.70 -40.69
CA ASN A 191 11.86 13.25 -40.63
C ASN A 191 12.89 14.38 -40.67
N TYR A 192 12.65 15.46 -39.93
CA TYR A 192 13.51 16.64 -39.85
C TYR A 192 13.61 17.46 -41.16
N SER A 193 12.65 17.29 -42.08
CA SER A 193 12.60 18.05 -43.32
C SER A 193 11.96 19.45 -43.16
N HIS A 194 11.19 19.64 -42.06
CA HIS A 194 10.54 20.89 -41.73
C HIS A 194 10.88 21.33 -40.30
N GLU A 195 10.77 22.63 -40.05
CA GLU A 195 10.91 23.19 -38.71
C GLU A 195 9.78 22.69 -37.82
N ALA A 196 10.13 22.26 -36.60
CA ALA A 196 9.20 21.86 -35.55
C ALA A 196 9.45 22.70 -34.29
N TRP A 197 8.38 23.06 -33.61
CA TRP A 197 8.43 23.86 -32.39
C TRP A 197 7.90 23.05 -31.23
N TYR A 198 8.55 23.16 -30.07
CA TYR A 198 8.01 22.65 -28.81
C TYR A 198 7.87 23.79 -27.80
N ALA A 199 6.84 23.70 -26.93
CA ALA A 199 6.66 24.61 -25.83
C ALA A 199 6.73 23.83 -24.51
N GLN A 200 7.50 24.36 -23.57
CA GLN A 200 7.61 23.80 -22.24
C GLN A 200 6.86 24.70 -21.26
N PHE A 201 5.93 24.09 -20.51
CA PHE A 201 5.16 24.78 -19.48
C PHE A 201 5.42 24.15 -18.12
N ASP A 202 5.40 24.94 -17.06
CA ASP A 202 5.48 24.50 -15.68
C ASP A 202 4.47 25.27 -14.83
N ILE A 203 3.86 24.60 -13.88
CA ILE A 203 2.89 25.22 -12.96
C ILE A 203 3.63 25.60 -11.68
N LYS A 204 3.77 26.90 -11.44
CA LYS A 204 4.42 27.43 -10.25
C LYS A 204 3.66 27.01 -8.99
N GLY A 205 4.37 26.34 -8.06
CA GLY A 205 3.80 25.95 -6.78
C GLY A 205 2.66 24.95 -6.89
N PHE A 206 2.70 24.04 -7.86
CA PHE A 206 1.63 23.12 -8.21
C PHE A 206 0.94 22.48 -6.99
N PHE A 207 1.69 21.78 -6.14
CA PHE A 207 1.10 21.08 -5.00
C PHE A 207 0.44 22.01 -3.98
N MET A 208 1.01 23.19 -3.76
CA MET A 208 0.48 24.17 -2.80
C MET A 208 -0.71 24.96 -3.37
N SER A 209 -0.96 24.88 -4.67
CA SER A 209 -2.06 25.56 -5.35
C SER A 209 -3.26 24.65 -5.64
N ILE A 210 -3.16 23.36 -5.28
CA ILE A 210 -4.28 22.43 -5.45
C ILE A 210 -5.38 22.80 -4.46
N ASP A 211 -6.56 23.11 -4.98
CA ASP A 211 -7.78 23.25 -4.21
C ASP A 211 -8.38 21.86 -3.95
N CYS A 212 -8.38 21.43 -2.68
CA CYS A 212 -8.83 20.10 -2.29
C CYS A 212 -10.32 19.88 -2.59
N GLU A 213 -11.18 20.88 -2.43
CA GLU A 213 -12.60 20.76 -2.75
C GLU A 213 -12.81 20.57 -4.26
N CYS A 214 -12.08 21.37 -5.05
CA CYS A 214 -12.08 21.21 -6.50
C CYS A 214 -11.56 19.85 -6.93
N LEU A 215 -10.47 19.36 -6.33
CA LEU A 215 -9.93 18.03 -6.61
C LEU A 215 -10.96 16.94 -6.31
N LEU A 216 -11.57 16.94 -5.13
CA LEU A 216 -12.57 15.96 -4.74
C LEU A 216 -13.79 15.96 -5.66
N LYS A 217 -14.22 17.14 -6.13
CA LYS A 217 -15.33 17.28 -7.08
C LYS A 217 -15.13 16.50 -8.37
N TYR A 218 -13.87 16.34 -8.82
CA TYR A 218 -13.54 15.55 -10.02
C TYR A 218 -13.14 14.11 -9.70
N LEU A 219 -12.42 13.93 -8.59
CA LEU A 219 -11.85 12.63 -8.22
C LEU A 219 -12.92 11.62 -7.80
N LEU A 220 -13.87 12.02 -6.95
CA LEU A 220 -14.90 11.08 -6.46
C LEU A 220 -15.81 10.55 -7.57
N PRO A 221 -16.33 11.38 -8.50
CA PRO A 221 -17.07 10.87 -9.66
C PRO A 221 -16.23 9.96 -10.56
N PHE A 222 -14.96 10.28 -10.78
CA PHE A 222 -14.05 9.44 -11.55
C PHE A 222 -13.86 8.06 -10.91
N ILE A 223 -13.63 7.99 -9.60
CA ILE A 223 -13.51 6.72 -8.87
C ILE A 223 -14.80 5.90 -9.05
N LYS A 224 -15.97 6.50 -8.86
CA LYS A 224 -17.28 5.83 -9.05
C LYS A 224 -17.45 5.28 -10.45
N GLU A 225 -17.13 6.08 -11.47
CA GLU A 225 -17.25 5.70 -12.88
C GLU A 225 -16.35 4.51 -13.24
N LYS A 226 -15.09 4.55 -12.78
CA LYS A 226 -14.09 3.55 -13.14
C LYS A 226 -14.07 2.34 -12.20
N TRP A 227 -14.82 2.34 -11.10
CA TRP A 227 -14.82 1.27 -10.11
C TRP A 227 -15.21 -0.10 -10.66
N ASN A 228 -15.91 -0.15 -11.77
CA ASN A 228 -16.25 -1.39 -12.47
C ASN A 228 -15.00 -2.22 -12.86
N TYR A 229 -13.81 -1.63 -12.85
CA TYR A 229 -12.53 -2.34 -12.97
C TYR A 229 -12.39 -3.47 -11.93
N TRP A 230 -12.89 -3.25 -10.72
CA TRP A 230 -12.79 -4.19 -9.60
C TRP A 230 -13.91 -5.23 -9.55
N LYS A 231 -14.84 -5.20 -10.52
CA LYS A 231 -15.97 -6.13 -10.56
C LYS A 231 -15.51 -7.58 -10.60
N GLY A 232 -16.10 -8.40 -9.72
CA GLY A 232 -15.76 -9.82 -9.57
C GLY A 232 -14.47 -10.08 -8.79
N THR A 233 -13.83 -9.04 -8.22
CA THR A 233 -12.70 -9.17 -7.30
C THR A 233 -13.15 -8.96 -5.87
N ILE A 234 -12.29 -9.31 -4.93
CA ILE A 234 -12.49 -9.06 -3.49
C ILE A 234 -12.65 -7.58 -3.15
N TYR A 235 -12.11 -6.68 -3.98
CA TYR A 235 -12.14 -5.21 -3.77
C TYR A 235 -13.42 -4.55 -4.29
N GLU A 236 -14.31 -5.29 -4.97
CA GLU A 236 -15.56 -4.73 -5.54
C GLU A 236 -16.39 -4.00 -4.48
N GLN A 237 -16.42 -4.53 -3.25
CA GLN A 237 -17.21 -3.98 -2.14
C GLN A 237 -16.57 -2.78 -1.43
N ASP A 238 -15.32 -2.43 -1.75
CA ASP A 238 -14.57 -1.38 -1.06
C ASP A 238 -14.89 0.04 -1.56
N LEU A 239 -15.76 0.20 -2.56
CA LEU A 239 -16.04 1.51 -3.17
C LEU A 239 -16.36 2.60 -2.13
N ASP A 240 -17.33 2.33 -1.26
CA ASP A 240 -17.76 3.32 -0.27
C ASP A 240 -16.66 3.65 0.75
N LEU A 241 -15.83 2.66 1.07
CA LEU A 241 -14.67 2.84 1.95
C LEU A 241 -13.60 3.70 1.27
N VAL A 242 -13.30 3.42 0.01
CA VAL A 242 -12.31 4.16 -0.78
C VAL A 242 -12.77 5.60 -1.00
N LEU A 243 -14.04 5.84 -1.27
CA LEU A 243 -14.58 7.20 -1.41
C LEU A 243 -14.44 7.98 -0.11
N TRP A 244 -14.88 7.40 1.01
CA TRP A 244 -14.73 8.01 2.33
C TRP A 244 -13.26 8.29 2.68
N LEU A 245 -12.38 7.32 2.46
CA LEU A 245 -10.95 7.48 2.77
C LEU A 245 -10.29 8.55 1.89
N THR A 246 -10.71 8.66 0.63
CA THR A 246 -10.26 9.73 -0.27
C THR A 246 -10.62 11.10 0.27
N GLU A 247 -11.85 11.28 0.78
CA GLU A 247 -12.29 12.54 1.42
C GLU A 247 -11.52 12.86 2.72
N VAL A 248 -11.11 11.84 3.46
CA VAL A 248 -10.36 12.00 4.72
C VAL A 248 -8.89 12.38 4.48
N ILE A 249 -8.29 11.91 3.37
CA ILE A 249 -6.86 12.11 3.07
C ILE A 249 -6.63 13.39 2.25
N VAL A 250 -7.53 13.74 1.35
CA VAL A 250 -7.46 14.94 0.50
C VAL A 250 -7.97 16.17 1.23
#